data_2223d2ef3eff34e066e7379c9e5097a9
#
_entry.id   2223d2ef3eff34e066e7379c9e5097a9
#
_cell.length_a   1.000
_cell.length_b   1.000
_cell.length_c   1.000
_cell.angle_alpha   90.00
_cell.angle_beta   90.00
_cell.angle_gamma   90.00
#
_symmetry.space_group_name_H-M   'P 1'
#
loop_
_entity.id
_entity.type
_entity.pdbx_description
1 polymer ?
#
loop_
_entity_poly.entity_id
_entity_poly.type
_entity_poly.pdbx_seq_one_letter_code
_entity_poly.pdbx_strand_id
1 'polypeptide(L)'
;GRKGGMIEAEHGQALFKRLSEHRKSIEAAKNLDMEDFFCRYLVVDDIWIPLGEALLISKTSPVWNSILDGFGNHDPGAGRRAGKISRWDVLHPGRPWVASSASREETPEQLATEIREYLENQKPFVDPTEQF
;
A
#
# COMPACT_ATOMS: atom_id res chain seq x y z
N GLY A 1 -14.26 -25.54 -22.12
CA GLY A 1 -14.12 -24.09 -22.45
C GLY A 1 -14.78 -23.11 -21.48
N ARG A 2 -15.62 -23.57 -20.49
CA ARG A 2 -16.33 -22.63 -19.55
C ARG A 2 -15.60 -22.40 -18.22
N LYS A 3 -14.65 -23.24 -17.82
CA LYS A 3 -13.93 -23.07 -16.53
C LYS A 3 -12.86 -21.98 -16.55
N GLY A 4 -12.20 -21.74 -17.66
CA GLY A 4 -11.16 -20.69 -17.77
C GLY A 4 -11.70 -19.25 -17.63
N GLY A 5 -12.85 -18.96 -18.27
CA GLY A 5 -13.43 -17.61 -18.21
C GLY A 5 -14.00 -17.20 -16.85
N MET A 6 -14.43 -18.17 -16.00
CA MET A 6 -14.90 -17.88 -14.65
C MET A 6 -13.71 -17.54 -13.72
N ILE A 7 -12.60 -18.22 -13.85
CA ILE A 7 -11.38 -17.99 -13.04
C ILE A 7 -10.78 -16.61 -13.39
N GLU A 8 -10.71 -16.25 -14.65
CA GLU A 8 -10.24 -14.92 -15.07
C GLU A 8 -11.14 -13.78 -14.56
N ALA A 9 -12.47 -13.99 -14.57
CA ALA A 9 -13.42 -13.01 -14.03
C ALA A 9 -13.28 -12.84 -12.51
N GLU A 10 -13.05 -13.92 -11.77
CA GLU A 10 -12.82 -13.87 -10.32
C GLU A 10 -11.51 -13.16 -9.96
N HIS A 11 -10.44 -13.41 -10.71
CA HIS A 11 -9.16 -12.72 -10.53
C HIS A 11 -9.26 -11.22 -10.84
N GLY A 12 -9.97 -10.84 -11.89
CA GLY A 12 -10.24 -9.45 -12.21
C GLY A 12 -11.02 -8.72 -11.12
N GLN A 13 -11.98 -9.39 -10.48
CA GLN A 13 -12.75 -8.83 -9.36
C GLN A 13 -11.88 -8.64 -8.10
N ALA A 14 -10.99 -9.57 -7.78
CA ALA A 14 -10.09 -9.46 -6.63
C ALA A 14 -9.12 -8.28 -6.79
N LEU A 15 -8.51 -8.13 -7.96
CA LEU A 15 -7.64 -6.99 -8.28
C LEU A 15 -8.41 -5.66 -8.22
N PHE A 16 -9.60 -5.59 -8.83
CA PHE A 16 -10.44 -4.40 -8.82
C PHE A 16 -10.82 -3.99 -7.39
N LYS A 17 -11.21 -4.95 -6.55
CA LYS A 17 -11.52 -4.71 -5.14
C LYS A 17 -10.31 -4.14 -4.41
N ARG A 18 -9.13 -4.74 -4.57
CA ARG A 18 -7.90 -4.29 -3.92
C ARG A 18 -7.51 -2.87 -4.34
N LEU A 19 -7.56 -2.59 -5.64
CA LEU A 19 -7.28 -1.25 -6.17
C LEU A 19 -8.29 -0.22 -5.68
N SER A 20 -9.57 -0.59 -5.59
CA SER A 20 -10.62 0.29 -5.07
C SER A 20 -10.40 0.64 -3.59
N GLU A 21 -9.91 -0.31 -2.79
CA GLU A 21 -9.57 -0.08 -1.38
C GLU A 21 -8.35 0.85 -1.24
N HIS A 22 -7.32 0.65 -2.05
CA HIS A 22 -6.16 1.54 -2.09
C HIS A 22 -6.54 2.95 -2.53
N ARG A 23 -7.36 3.08 -3.56
CA ARG A 23 -7.89 4.36 -4.01
C ARG A 23 -8.60 5.10 -2.90
N LYS A 24 -9.50 4.46 -2.17
CA LYS A 24 -10.22 5.07 -1.04
C LYS A 24 -9.26 5.57 0.05
N SER A 25 -8.19 4.84 0.34
CA SER A 25 -7.19 5.27 1.31
C SER A 25 -6.44 6.52 0.85
N ILE A 26 -6.06 6.58 -0.43
CA ILE A 26 -5.38 7.75 -1.01
C ILE A 26 -6.32 8.97 -1.03
N GLU A 27 -7.56 8.79 -1.51
CA GLU A 27 -8.57 9.86 -1.57
C GLU A 27 -8.95 10.40 -0.18
N ALA A 28 -8.90 9.56 0.86
CA ALA A 28 -9.17 9.98 2.23
C ALA A 28 -8.01 10.76 2.86
N ALA A 29 -6.78 10.55 2.41
CA ALA A 29 -5.61 11.24 2.93
C ALA A 29 -5.61 12.71 2.51
N LYS A 30 -5.41 13.61 3.48
CA LYS A 30 -5.47 15.07 3.23
C LYS A 30 -4.29 15.62 2.45
N ASN A 31 -3.20 14.88 2.39
CA ASN A 31 -1.92 15.31 1.81
C ASN A 31 -1.44 14.41 0.66
N LEU A 32 -2.33 13.65 0.06
CA LEU A 32 -2.07 12.87 -1.15
C LEU A 32 -3.03 13.29 -2.27
N ASP A 33 -2.54 13.29 -3.50
CA ASP A 33 -3.35 13.53 -4.69
C ASP A 33 -3.42 12.24 -5.52
N MET A 34 -4.64 11.84 -5.90
CA MET A 34 -4.85 10.66 -6.74
C MET A 34 -4.13 10.74 -8.09
N GLU A 35 -3.93 11.94 -8.62
CA GLU A 35 -3.27 12.15 -9.91
C GLU A 35 -1.77 11.82 -9.89
N ASP A 36 -1.16 11.75 -8.69
CA ASP A 36 0.25 11.36 -8.52
C ASP A 36 0.47 9.84 -8.55
N PHE A 37 -0.62 9.05 -8.61
CA PHE A 37 -0.53 7.60 -8.49
C PHE A 37 -0.83 6.88 -9.79
N PHE A 38 0.06 5.95 -10.14
CA PHE A 38 -0.10 5.04 -11.26
C PHE A 38 -0.17 3.61 -10.75
N CYS A 39 -0.93 2.77 -11.45
CA CYS A 39 -1.02 1.35 -11.14
C CYS A 39 -0.32 0.53 -12.21
N ARG A 40 0.55 -0.39 -11.79
CA ARG A 40 1.04 -1.49 -12.62
C ARG A 40 0.58 -2.81 -12.00
N TYR A 41 0.24 -3.77 -12.80
CA TYR A 41 -0.14 -5.10 -12.34
C TYR A 41 0.53 -6.18 -13.17
N LEU A 42 0.76 -7.34 -12.54
CA LEU A 42 1.31 -8.52 -13.16
C LEU A 42 0.30 -9.64 -13.01
N VAL A 43 0.01 -10.34 -14.10
CA VAL A 43 -0.84 -11.54 -14.08
C VAL A 43 0.05 -12.76 -14.00
N VAL A 44 -0.12 -13.55 -12.95
CA VAL A 44 0.60 -14.80 -12.71
C VAL A 44 -0.38 -15.85 -12.18
N ASP A 45 0.00 -17.12 -12.26
CA ASP A 45 -0.77 -18.20 -11.61
C ASP A 45 -0.76 -18.01 -10.09
N ASP A 46 -1.85 -18.36 -9.44
CA ASP A 46 -2.08 -18.12 -8.00
C ASP A 46 -0.94 -18.62 -7.11
N ILE A 47 -0.34 -19.76 -7.47
CA ILE A 47 0.79 -20.34 -6.74
C ILE A 47 2.02 -19.43 -6.69
N TRP A 48 2.17 -18.53 -7.68
CA TRP A 48 3.32 -17.61 -7.79
C TRP A 48 3.07 -16.24 -7.20
N ILE A 49 1.83 -15.90 -6.82
CA ILE A 49 1.48 -14.57 -6.29
C ILE A 49 2.33 -14.20 -5.06
N PRO A 50 2.45 -15.06 -4.01
CA PRO A 50 3.26 -14.71 -2.84
C PRO A 50 4.74 -14.49 -3.17
N LEU A 51 5.29 -15.29 -4.08
CA LEU A 51 6.69 -15.16 -4.52
C LEU A 51 6.88 -13.89 -5.34
N GLY A 52 5.98 -13.57 -6.26
CA GLY A 52 6.02 -12.36 -7.07
C GLY A 52 5.96 -11.10 -6.20
N GLU A 53 5.06 -11.07 -5.21
CA GLU A 53 4.97 -9.97 -4.24
C GLU A 53 6.25 -9.82 -3.43
N ALA A 54 6.79 -10.90 -2.88
CA ALA A 54 8.02 -10.88 -2.11
C ALA A 54 9.22 -10.38 -2.93
N LEU A 55 9.33 -10.80 -4.20
CA LEU A 55 10.38 -10.33 -5.11
C LEU A 55 10.25 -8.84 -5.43
N LEU A 56 9.05 -8.34 -5.70
CA LEU A 56 8.81 -6.93 -5.96
C LEU A 56 9.18 -6.08 -4.75
N ILE A 57 8.74 -6.46 -3.56
CA ILE A 57 9.08 -5.76 -2.31
C ILE A 57 10.59 -5.77 -2.08
N SER A 58 11.24 -6.91 -2.25
CA SER A 58 12.68 -7.04 -2.07
C SER A 58 13.49 -6.20 -3.04
N LYS A 59 13.07 -6.11 -4.31
CA LYS A 59 13.78 -5.34 -5.35
C LYS A 59 13.55 -3.84 -5.26
N THR A 60 12.34 -3.42 -4.93
CA THR A 60 11.96 -2.00 -4.94
C THR A 60 12.04 -1.35 -3.56
N SER A 61 12.03 -2.16 -2.51
CA SER A 61 12.07 -1.70 -1.10
C SER A 61 11.13 -0.50 -0.85
N PRO A 62 9.81 -0.63 -1.17
CA PRO A 62 8.92 0.52 -1.17
C PRO A 62 8.75 1.07 0.24
N VAL A 63 8.69 2.38 0.37
CA VAL A 63 8.56 3.10 1.66
C VAL A 63 7.36 2.59 2.47
N TRP A 64 6.23 2.37 1.82
CA TRP A 64 4.99 1.93 2.49
C TRP A 64 4.98 0.44 2.89
N ASN A 65 6.00 -0.31 2.55
CA ASN A 65 6.21 -1.68 3.02
C ASN A 65 7.39 -1.80 3.99
N SER A 66 8.37 -0.90 3.87
CA SER A 66 9.66 -1.00 4.59
C SER A 66 9.68 -0.14 5.84
N ILE A 67 9.22 1.11 5.77
CA ILE A 67 9.31 2.11 6.83
C ILE A 67 7.92 2.49 7.36
N LEU A 68 6.96 2.66 6.46
CA LEU A 68 5.66 3.24 6.76
C LEU A 68 4.56 2.19 6.57
N ASP A 69 4.36 1.35 7.57
CA ASP A 69 3.31 0.33 7.56
C ASP A 69 1.90 0.93 7.66
N GLY A 70 0.92 0.19 7.19
CA GLY A 70 -0.48 0.47 7.44
C GLY A 70 -1.31 0.95 6.25
N PHE A 71 -0.71 1.20 5.07
CA PHE A 71 -1.48 1.58 3.87
C PHE A 71 -2.58 0.57 3.52
N GLY A 72 -2.28 -0.72 3.60
CA GLY A 72 -3.22 -1.81 3.32
C GLY A 72 -4.21 -2.11 4.44
N ASN A 73 -4.21 -1.36 5.54
CA ASN A 73 -5.13 -1.59 6.65
C ASN A 73 -6.56 -1.23 6.24
N HIS A 74 -7.51 -2.00 6.77
CA HIS A 74 -8.95 -1.76 6.67
C HIS A 74 -9.50 -1.31 8.01
N ASP A 75 -10.71 -0.75 8.01
CA ASP A 75 -11.45 -0.50 9.26
C ASP A 75 -11.58 -1.83 10.02
N PRO A 76 -10.99 -1.93 11.23
CA PRO A 76 -11.04 -3.16 12.01
C PRO A 76 -12.42 -3.44 12.63
N GLY A 77 -13.41 -2.54 12.39
CA GLY A 77 -14.73 -2.57 13.00
C GLY A 77 -14.75 -2.02 14.43
N ALA A 78 -15.93 -1.67 14.92
CA ALA A 78 -16.14 -0.94 16.18
C ALA A 78 -15.46 -1.58 17.42
N GLY A 79 -15.42 -2.93 17.50
CA GLY A 79 -14.83 -3.63 18.63
C GLY A 79 -13.29 -3.70 18.64
N ARG A 80 -12.61 -3.27 17.58
CA ARG A 80 -11.14 -3.36 17.44
C ARG A 80 -10.46 -2.01 17.19
N ARG A 81 -11.20 -0.91 17.20
CA ARG A 81 -10.67 0.44 16.96
C ARG A 81 -9.79 0.99 18.08
N ALA A 82 -9.67 0.30 19.22
CA ALA A 82 -8.82 0.70 20.33
C ALA A 82 -7.31 0.50 20.09
N GLY A 83 -6.90 -0.10 18.97
CA GLY A 83 -5.50 -0.22 18.58
C GLY A 83 -4.87 1.12 18.21
N LYS A 84 -3.53 1.17 18.29
CA LYS A 84 -2.77 2.35 17.83
C LYS A 84 -2.95 2.56 16.33
N ILE A 85 -3.04 3.82 15.92
CA ILE A 85 -3.03 4.18 14.50
C ILE A 85 -1.73 3.72 13.84
N SER A 86 -1.77 3.41 12.54
CA SER A 86 -0.58 3.02 11.81
C SER A 86 0.35 4.23 11.56
N ARG A 87 1.62 3.97 11.28
CA ARG A 87 2.57 5.03 10.89
C ARG A 87 2.10 5.75 9.62
N TRP A 88 1.50 5.02 8.69
CA TRP A 88 0.91 5.58 7.48
C TRP A 88 -0.19 6.60 7.80
N ASP A 89 -1.09 6.29 8.75
CA ASP A 89 -2.16 7.18 9.15
C ASP A 89 -1.68 8.42 9.91
N VAL A 90 -0.56 8.32 10.59
CA VAL A 90 0.10 9.48 11.22
C VAL A 90 0.60 10.45 10.16
N LEU A 91 1.28 9.95 9.12
CA LEU A 91 1.86 10.77 8.06
C LEU A 91 0.78 11.25 7.07
N HIS A 92 -0.21 10.42 6.78
CA HIS A 92 -1.29 10.67 5.81
C HIS A 92 -2.66 10.63 6.50
N PRO A 93 -3.01 11.65 7.31
CA PRO A 93 -4.24 11.67 8.07
C PRO A 93 -5.47 11.85 7.17
N GLY A 94 -6.59 11.22 7.54
CA GLY A 94 -7.86 11.43 6.85
C GLY A 94 -8.81 10.24 6.80
N ARG A 95 -8.32 8.99 7.00
CA ARG A 95 -9.22 7.83 7.02
C ARG A 95 -10.21 7.93 8.19
N PRO A 96 -11.53 7.84 7.95
CA PRO A 96 -12.55 8.15 8.95
C PRO A 96 -12.49 7.29 10.21
N TRP A 97 -12.16 6.00 10.06
CA TRP A 97 -12.13 5.06 11.19
C TRP A 97 -10.93 5.27 12.13
N VAL A 98 -9.91 5.99 11.67
CA VAL A 98 -8.69 6.27 12.45
C VAL A 98 -8.94 7.24 13.59
N ALA A 99 -9.95 8.12 13.47
CA ALA A 99 -10.29 9.10 14.50
C ALA A 99 -10.61 8.50 15.88
N SER A 100 -11.07 7.25 15.93
CA SER A 100 -11.38 6.52 17.16
C SER A 100 -10.24 5.61 17.65
N SER A 101 -9.09 5.62 16.97
CA SER A 101 -7.93 4.81 17.34
C SER A 101 -7.02 5.54 18.32
N ALA A 102 -6.24 4.78 19.10
CA ALA A 102 -5.26 5.37 20.00
C ALA A 102 -4.13 6.06 19.22
N SER A 103 -3.70 7.23 19.68
CA SER A 103 -2.59 7.97 19.08
C SER A 103 -1.26 7.24 19.22
N ARG A 104 -0.29 7.59 18.36
CA ARG A 104 1.12 7.20 18.48
C ARG A 104 1.94 8.36 19.02
N GLU A 105 3.10 8.04 19.59
CA GLU A 105 4.06 9.04 20.06
C GLU A 105 4.86 9.66 18.91
N GLU A 106 5.02 8.93 17.81
CA GLU A 106 5.73 9.40 16.59
C GLU A 106 4.96 10.53 15.93
N THR A 107 5.66 11.61 15.60
CA THR A 107 5.08 12.76 14.91
C THR A 107 5.23 12.62 13.38
N PRO A 108 4.39 13.31 12.58
CA PRO A 108 4.56 13.35 11.12
C PRO A 108 5.95 13.83 10.68
N GLU A 109 6.52 14.78 11.41
CA GLU A 109 7.85 15.35 11.12
C GLU A 109 8.96 14.33 11.35
N GLN A 110 8.87 13.53 12.42
CA GLN A 110 9.81 12.43 12.69
C GLN A 110 9.75 11.37 11.60
N LEU A 111 8.55 10.98 11.20
CA LEU A 111 8.35 10.00 10.12
C LEU A 111 8.86 10.53 8.78
N ALA A 112 8.61 11.79 8.46
CA ALA A 112 9.09 12.42 7.24
C ALA A 112 10.63 12.46 7.19
N THR A 113 11.28 12.71 8.32
CA THR A 113 12.75 12.70 8.42
C THR A 113 13.30 11.30 8.21
N GLU A 114 12.73 10.29 8.86
CA GLU A 114 13.13 8.89 8.70
C GLU A 114 12.98 8.41 7.24
N ILE A 115 11.90 8.82 6.57
CA ILE A 115 11.68 8.49 5.16
C ILE A 115 12.73 9.15 4.26
N ARG A 116 13.07 10.42 4.48
CA ARG A 116 14.11 11.10 3.70
C ARG A 116 15.46 10.40 3.84
N GLU A 117 15.86 10.09 5.06
CA GLU A 117 17.11 9.36 5.32
C GLU A 117 17.11 7.99 4.66
N TYR A 118 15.99 7.28 4.72
CA TYR A 118 15.82 6.00 4.05
C TYR A 118 15.98 6.11 2.53
N LEU A 119 15.32 7.09 1.89
CA LEU A 119 15.40 7.31 0.45
C LEU A 119 16.79 7.76 -0.01
N GLU A 120 17.50 8.58 0.78
CA GLU A 120 18.87 9.00 0.49
C GLU A 120 19.86 7.83 0.51
N ASN A 121 19.61 6.82 1.34
CA ASN A 121 20.46 5.63 1.45
C ASN A 121 20.09 4.51 0.48
N GLN A 122 18.97 4.64 -0.25
CA GLN A 122 18.57 3.65 -1.25
C GLN A 122 19.30 3.84 -2.58
N LYS A 123 19.67 2.72 -3.20
CA LYS A 123 20.08 2.74 -4.61
C LYS A 123 18.83 2.98 -5.48
N PRO A 124 18.93 3.85 -6.50
CA PRO A 124 17.82 4.06 -7.43
C PRO A 124 17.37 2.71 -8.03
N PHE A 125 16.08 2.48 -8.04
CA PHE A 125 15.50 1.38 -8.80
C PHE A 125 15.65 1.71 -10.29
N VAL A 126 16.40 0.89 -11.00
CA VAL A 126 16.49 0.97 -12.46
C VAL A 126 15.50 -0.04 -13.03
N ASP A 127 14.47 0.44 -13.73
CA ASP A 127 13.51 -0.42 -14.40
C ASP A 127 14.26 -1.23 -15.49
N PRO A 128 14.26 -2.57 -15.41
CA PRO A 128 14.93 -3.39 -16.42
C PRO A 128 14.38 -3.20 -17.84
N THR A 129 13.16 -2.68 -17.98
CA THR A 129 12.53 -2.45 -19.28
C THR A 129 13.00 -1.15 -19.95
N GLU A 130 13.64 -0.24 -19.21
CA GLU A 130 14.21 1.00 -19.77
C GLU A 130 15.63 0.82 -20.32
N GLN A 131 16.19 -0.39 -20.19
CA GLN A 131 17.55 -0.69 -20.69
C GLN A 131 17.61 -1.25 -22.12
N PHE A 132 16.46 -1.30 -22.82
CA PHE A 132 16.38 -1.81 -24.18
C PHE A 132 15.80 -0.78 -25.14
#